data_1fe9f7953817c2740aebe52924738253
#
_entry.id   1fe9f7953817c2740aebe52924738253
#
_cell.length_a   1.000
_cell.length_b   1.000
_cell.length_c   1.000
_cell.angle_alpha   90.00
_cell.angle_beta   90.00
_cell.angle_gamma   90.00
#
_symmetry.space_group_name_H-M   'P 1'
#
loop_
_entity.id
_entity.type
_entity.pdbx_description
1 polymer ?
#
loop_
_entity_poly.entity_id
_entity_poly.type
_entity_poly.pdbx_seq_one_letter_code
_entity_poly.pdbx_strand_id
1 'polypeptide(L)'
;MRMLFIGVVIALAAIWFLGPREPAQLAIDFTQINITSDIDAYLAEGESGFDDITPNTEKRVIWANGVGEKTSVALVYIHGFSASSEEIRPVPDKVAQALGANLYFTRLRGHGRSNEAMAEADVGQWMQ
;
A
#
# COMPACT_ATOMS: atom_id res chain seq x y z
N MET A 1 42.02 -10.17 -21.51
CA MET A 1 40.55 -10.15 -21.77
C MET A 1 39.79 -11.29 -21.09
N ARG A 2 40.13 -12.57 -21.30
CA ARG A 2 39.43 -13.71 -20.66
C ARG A 2 39.41 -13.68 -19.12
N MET A 3 40.54 -13.37 -18.47
CA MET A 3 40.60 -13.30 -16.99
C MET A 3 39.75 -12.16 -16.42
N LEU A 4 39.71 -11.00 -17.09
CA LEU A 4 38.83 -9.90 -16.69
C LEU A 4 37.35 -10.27 -16.78
N PHE A 5 36.96 -10.95 -17.85
CA PHE A 5 35.58 -11.43 -18.04
C PHE A 5 35.16 -12.43 -16.94
N ILE A 6 36.04 -13.40 -16.64
CA ILE A 6 35.81 -14.36 -15.56
C ILE A 6 35.66 -13.64 -14.21
N GLY A 7 36.53 -12.68 -13.91
CA GLY A 7 36.44 -11.88 -12.68
C GLY A 7 35.11 -11.12 -12.54
N VAL A 8 34.63 -10.53 -13.65
CA VAL A 8 33.32 -9.84 -13.66
C VAL A 8 32.16 -10.81 -13.43
N VAL A 9 32.18 -11.98 -14.06
CA VAL A 9 31.13 -13.00 -13.86
C VAL A 9 31.11 -13.50 -12.41
N ILE A 10 32.27 -13.75 -11.82
CA ILE A 10 32.37 -14.16 -10.40
C ILE A 10 31.86 -13.05 -9.48
N ALA A 11 32.22 -11.78 -9.75
CA ALA A 11 31.73 -10.67 -8.95
C ALA A 11 30.21 -10.50 -9.03
N LEU A 12 29.62 -10.60 -10.22
CA LEU A 12 28.18 -10.57 -10.41
C LEU A 12 27.47 -11.74 -9.72
N ALA A 13 28.03 -12.95 -9.80
CA ALA A 13 27.51 -14.10 -9.09
C ALA A 13 27.60 -13.92 -7.56
N ALA A 14 28.70 -13.38 -7.06
CA ALA A 14 28.85 -13.07 -5.65
C ALA A 14 27.81 -12.04 -5.17
N ILE A 15 27.60 -10.96 -5.93
CA ILE A 15 26.57 -9.96 -5.63
C ILE A 15 25.18 -10.61 -5.63
N TRP A 16 24.91 -11.49 -6.61
CA TRP A 16 23.63 -12.18 -6.71
C TRP A 16 23.34 -13.13 -5.54
N PHE A 17 24.34 -13.91 -5.11
CA PHE A 17 24.16 -14.93 -4.07
C PHE A 17 24.38 -14.42 -2.65
N LEU A 18 25.23 -13.42 -2.46
CA LEU A 18 25.64 -12.90 -1.14
C LEU A 18 25.12 -11.48 -0.88
N GLY A 19 24.51 -10.83 -1.87
CA GLY A 19 23.95 -9.49 -1.71
C GLY A 19 22.76 -9.47 -0.72
N PRO A 20 22.48 -8.32 -0.14
CA PRO A 20 21.35 -8.16 0.77
C PRO A 20 20.05 -8.53 0.04
N ARG A 21 19.19 -9.28 0.71
CA ARG A 21 17.87 -9.66 0.21
C ARG A 21 16.82 -9.20 1.19
N GLU A 22 15.74 -8.67 0.67
CA GLU A 22 14.56 -8.35 1.47
C GLU A 22 14.01 -9.63 2.09
N PRO A 23 13.81 -9.69 3.42
CA PRO A 23 13.17 -10.82 4.07
C PRO A 23 11.71 -10.88 3.64
N ALA A 24 11.36 -11.79 2.76
CA ALA A 24 9.97 -12.01 2.39
C ALA A 24 9.29 -12.89 3.46
N GLN A 25 8.75 -12.29 4.50
CA GLN A 25 7.84 -12.97 5.41
C GLN A 25 6.47 -13.08 4.76
N LEU A 26 6.24 -14.19 4.07
CA LEU A 26 4.96 -14.48 3.39
C LEU A 26 3.94 -15.17 4.30
N ALA A 27 4.23 -15.35 5.59
CA ALA A 27 3.26 -15.83 6.55
C ALA A 27 2.25 -14.72 6.84
N ILE A 28 1.14 -14.73 6.13
CA ILE A 28 0.03 -13.79 6.34
C ILE A 28 -0.81 -14.35 7.50
N ASP A 29 -0.86 -13.63 8.60
CA ASP A 29 -1.79 -13.92 9.68
C ASP A 29 -3.06 -13.10 9.46
N PHE A 30 -4.07 -13.76 8.90
CA PHE A 30 -5.39 -13.15 8.75
C PHE A 30 -6.12 -13.15 10.11
N THR A 31 -5.68 -12.30 11.00
CA THR A 31 -6.47 -12.02 12.20
C THR A 31 -7.74 -11.29 11.77
N GLN A 32 -8.89 -11.88 12.08
CA GLN A 32 -10.17 -11.26 11.79
C GLN A 32 -10.29 -9.97 12.63
N ILE A 33 -10.18 -8.83 11.97
CA ILE A 33 -10.34 -7.53 12.60
C ILE A 33 -11.84 -7.25 12.71
N ASN A 34 -12.33 -7.05 13.94
CA ASN A 34 -13.68 -6.56 14.15
C ASN A 34 -13.70 -5.04 13.85
N ILE A 35 -14.03 -4.70 12.62
CA ILE A 35 -14.26 -3.31 12.24
C ILE A 35 -15.58 -2.89 12.88
N THR A 36 -15.58 -1.80 13.61
CA THR A 36 -16.79 -1.18 14.19
C THR A 36 -17.74 -0.76 13.06
N SER A 37 -18.99 -0.47 13.41
CA SER A 37 -19.98 0.01 12.43
C SER A 37 -19.60 1.35 11.78
N ASP A 38 -18.70 2.12 12.42
CA ASP A 38 -18.18 3.38 11.91
C ASP A 38 -16.78 3.14 11.29
N ILE A 39 -16.78 2.87 9.99
CA ILE A 39 -15.56 2.61 9.21
C ILE A 39 -14.70 3.87 9.12
N ASP A 40 -15.29 5.05 8.96
CA ASP A 40 -14.55 6.29 8.81
C ASP A 40 -13.80 6.63 10.11
N ALA A 41 -14.45 6.47 11.27
CA ALA A 41 -13.81 6.64 12.57
C ALA A 41 -12.67 5.62 12.78
N TYR A 42 -12.89 4.35 12.42
CA TYR A 42 -11.87 3.30 12.49
C TYR A 42 -10.63 3.64 11.66
N LEU A 43 -10.83 4.10 10.42
CA LEU A 43 -9.73 4.49 9.54
C LEU A 43 -9.00 5.73 10.08
N ALA A 44 -9.74 6.74 10.52
CA ALA A 44 -9.18 7.95 11.10
C ALA A 44 -8.36 7.68 12.36
N GLU A 45 -8.82 6.79 13.25
CA GLU A 45 -8.07 6.36 14.42
C GLU A 45 -6.75 5.69 14.02
N GLY A 46 -6.79 4.78 13.03
CA GLY A 46 -5.58 4.12 12.52
C GLY A 46 -4.57 5.07 11.87
N GLU A 47 -5.02 6.20 11.33
CA GLU A 47 -4.14 7.22 10.73
C GLU A 47 -3.65 8.25 11.76
N SER A 48 -4.37 8.46 12.86
CA SER A 48 -4.06 9.48 13.88
C SER A 48 -2.72 9.28 14.59
N GLY A 49 -2.15 8.09 14.51
CA GLY A 49 -0.83 7.77 15.08
C GLY A 49 0.34 8.33 14.26
N PHE A 50 0.09 8.99 13.12
CA PHE A 50 1.11 9.51 12.23
C PHE A 50 0.92 11.02 12.04
N ASP A 51 1.98 11.78 12.21
CA ASP A 51 2.01 13.25 12.06
C ASP A 51 2.59 13.70 10.71
N ASP A 52 3.11 12.78 9.93
CA ASP A 52 3.82 13.01 8.67
C ASP A 52 3.06 12.51 7.42
N ILE A 53 1.76 12.22 7.53
CA ILE A 53 0.97 11.79 6.37
C ILE A 53 0.83 12.96 5.40
N THR A 54 1.18 12.72 4.15
CA THR A 54 0.95 13.68 3.07
C THR A 54 -0.56 13.91 2.89
N PRO A 55 -1.03 15.15 2.90
CA PRO A 55 -2.46 15.44 2.76
C PRO A 55 -3.10 14.75 1.55
N ASN A 56 -4.28 14.22 1.73
CA ASN A 56 -5.09 13.46 0.76
C ASN A 56 -4.56 12.05 0.42
N THR A 57 -3.53 11.55 1.11
CA THR A 57 -3.06 10.17 0.91
C THR A 57 -3.53 9.22 2.01
N GLU A 58 -4.32 9.69 2.97
CA GLU A 58 -4.89 8.91 4.06
C GLU A 58 -5.78 7.77 3.53
N LYS A 59 -5.89 6.70 4.30
CA LYS A 59 -6.90 5.66 4.08
C LYS A 59 -8.28 6.26 4.21
N ARG A 60 -9.15 6.03 3.24
CA ARG A 60 -10.50 6.57 3.27
C ARG A 60 -11.46 5.79 2.40
N VAL A 61 -12.73 5.88 2.70
CA VAL A 61 -13.82 5.43 1.83
C VAL A 61 -14.49 6.64 1.17
N ILE A 62 -14.67 6.56 -0.13
CA ILE A 62 -15.59 7.44 -0.86
C ILE A 62 -16.91 6.69 -0.99
N TRP A 63 -17.92 7.15 -0.28
CA TRP A 63 -19.24 6.54 -0.25
C TRP A 63 -20.05 6.93 -1.49
N ALA A 64 -20.62 5.94 -2.15
CA ALA A 64 -21.49 6.19 -3.32
C ALA A 64 -22.84 6.81 -2.92
N ASN A 65 -23.31 6.47 -1.72
CA ASN A 65 -24.58 6.91 -1.13
C ASN A 65 -24.30 7.53 0.26
N GLY A 66 -25.10 7.22 1.25
CA GLY A 66 -24.86 7.62 2.63
C GLY A 66 -23.66 6.90 3.27
N VAL A 67 -23.04 7.56 4.26
CA VAL A 67 -21.96 6.99 5.05
C VAL A 67 -22.38 5.65 5.67
N GLY A 68 -21.57 4.62 5.51
CA GLY A 68 -21.83 3.28 6.03
C GLY A 68 -22.81 2.45 5.18
N GLU A 69 -23.41 3.01 4.14
CA GLU A 69 -24.33 2.27 3.27
C GLU A 69 -23.55 1.31 2.34
N LYS A 70 -23.99 0.05 2.34
CA LYS A 70 -23.39 -0.97 1.47
C LYS A 70 -23.89 -0.82 0.04
N THR A 71 -22.99 -1.03 -0.90
CA THR A 71 -23.25 -1.11 -2.34
C THR A 71 -23.13 -2.55 -2.83
N SER A 72 -23.72 -2.88 -3.97
CA SER A 72 -23.64 -4.21 -4.57
C SER A 72 -22.22 -4.59 -5.00
N VAL A 73 -21.38 -3.59 -5.30
CA VAL A 73 -19.97 -3.72 -5.66
C VAL A 73 -19.18 -2.71 -4.85
N ALA A 74 -18.05 -3.10 -4.30
CA ALA A 74 -17.07 -2.20 -3.71
C ALA A 74 -15.77 -2.23 -4.52
N LEU A 75 -15.19 -1.06 -4.73
CA LEU A 75 -13.88 -0.90 -5.35
C LEU A 75 -12.82 -0.71 -4.27
N VAL A 76 -11.70 -1.40 -4.41
CA VAL A 76 -10.50 -1.18 -3.60
C VAL A 76 -9.39 -0.73 -4.54
N TYR A 77 -8.82 0.45 -4.27
CA TYR A 77 -7.65 0.92 -4.99
C TYR A 77 -6.39 0.68 -4.15
N ILE A 78 -5.51 -0.17 -4.68
CA ILE A 78 -4.19 -0.42 -4.12
C ILE A 78 -3.17 0.28 -5.02
N HIS A 79 -2.47 1.28 -4.48
CA HIS A 79 -1.47 2.04 -5.24
C HIS A 79 -0.20 1.23 -5.49
N GLY A 80 0.60 1.66 -6.47
CA GLY A 80 1.89 1.06 -6.80
C GLY A 80 2.99 1.39 -5.79
N PHE A 81 4.17 0.76 -5.98
CA PHE A 81 5.37 1.05 -5.20
C PHE A 81 5.76 2.53 -5.35
N SER A 82 6.10 3.19 -4.26
CA SER A 82 6.39 4.63 -4.15
C SER A 82 5.28 5.58 -4.61
N ALA A 83 4.06 5.08 -4.79
CA ALA A 83 2.90 5.84 -5.20
C ALA A 83 1.94 6.15 -4.03
N SER A 84 0.83 6.80 -4.33
CA SER A 84 -0.26 7.04 -3.40
C SER A 84 -1.61 6.96 -4.09
N SER A 85 -2.70 7.15 -3.33
CA SER A 85 -4.05 7.23 -3.89
C SER A 85 -4.22 8.37 -4.91
N GLU A 86 -3.39 9.41 -4.85
CA GLU A 86 -3.47 10.58 -5.71
C GLU A 86 -2.86 10.39 -7.11
N GLU A 87 -2.05 9.33 -7.31
CA GLU A 87 -1.29 9.09 -8.53
C GLU A 87 -2.13 9.09 -9.81
N ILE A 88 -3.29 8.43 -9.75
CA ILE A 88 -4.16 8.28 -10.94
C ILE A 88 -5.55 8.88 -10.75
N ARG A 89 -5.76 9.69 -9.73
CA ARG A 89 -7.04 10.38 -9.59
C ARG A 89 -7.27 11.36 -10.75
N PRO A 90 -8.49 11.50 -11.26
CA PRO A 90 -9.74 10.96 -10.69
C PRO A 90 -10.22 9.65 -11.33
N VAL A 91 -9.33 8.78 -11.82
CA VAL A 91 -9.75 7.56 -12.54
C VAL A 91 -10.55 6.60 -11.64
N PRO A 92 -10.06 6.19 -10.44
CA PRO A 92 -10.84 5.33 -9.55
C PRO A 92 -12.19 5.94 -9.16
N ASP A 93 -12.21 7.25 -8.92
CA ASP A 93 -13.43 8.00 -8.56
C ASP A 93 -14.50 7.88 -9.66
N LYS A 94 -14.10 8.08 -10.93
CA LYS A 94 -15.03 7.98 -12.06
C LYS A 94 -15.53 6.55 -12.28
N VAL A 95 -14.66 5.56 -12.09
CA VAL A 95 -15.06 4.15 -12.19
C VAL A 95 -16.03 3.79 -11.08
N ALA A 96 -15.76 4.16 -9.84
CA ALA A 96 -16.66 3.93 -8.71
C ALA A 96 -18.00 4.61 -8.93
N GLN A 97 -18.00 5.86 -9.38
CA GLN A 97 -19.22 6.60 -9.71
C GLN A 97 -20.04 5.90 -10.80
N ALA A 98 -19.40 5.45 -11.87
CA ALA A 98 -20.08 4.76 -12.98
C ALA A 98 -20.69 3.42 -12.55
N LEU A 99 -20.12 2.75 -11.54
CA LEU A 99 -20.59 1.48 -11.00
C LEU A 99 -21.57 1.66 -9.83
N GLY A 100 -21.76 2.87 -9.32
CA GLY A 100 -22.47 3.10 -8.07
C GLY A 100 -21.83 2.38 -6.89
N ALA A 101 -20.51 2.29 -6.88
CA ALA A 101 -19.71 1.52 -5.92
C ALA A 101 -19.08 2.41 -4.84
N ASN A 102 -19.02 1.91 -3.61
CA ASN A 102 -18.12 2.48 -2.62
C ASN A 102 -16.68 2.25 -3.06
N LEU A 103 -15.80 3.25 -2.84
CA LEU A 103 -14.40 3.19 -3.21
C LEU A 103 -13.52 3.33 -1.97
N TYR A 104 -12.73 2.31 -1.68
CA TYR A 104 -11.74 2.35 -0.62
C TYR A 104 -10.35 2.63 -1.19
N PHE A 105 -9.72 3.68 -0.72
CA PHE A 105 -8.32 3.99 -0.98
C PHE A 105 -7.45 3.41 0.14
N THR A 106 -6.51 2.54 -0.25
CA THR A 106 -5.50 2.01 0.68
C THR A 106 -4.35 3.00 0.84
N ARG A 107 -3.63 2.87 1.93
CA ARG A 107 -2.29 3.43 2.12
C ARG A 107 -1.42 2.33 2.71
N LEU A 108 -0.55 1.77 1.89
CA LEU A 108 0.41 0.76 2.32
C LEU A 108 1.42 1.38 3.30
N ARG A 109 1.95 0.55 4.20
CA ARG A 109 2.91 1.01 5.20
C ARG A 109 4.08 1.77 4.55
N GLY A 110 4.45 2.91 5.14
CA GLY A 110 5.49 3.79 4.64
C GLY A 110 5.08 4.72 3.49
N HIS A 111 4.04 4.38 2.72
CA HIS A 111 3.58 5.21 1.61
C HIS A 111 2.79 6.43 2.09
N GLY A 112 2.84 7.50 1.30
CA GLY A 112 2.18 8.76 1.64
C GLY A 112 2.73 9.41 2.91
N ARG A 113 3.97 9.12 3.29
CA ARG A 113 4.68 9.60 4.46
C ARG A 113 6.10 10.03 4.09
N SER A 114 6.96 10.26 5.09
CA SER A 114 8.36 10.62 4.90
C SER A 114 9.18 9.51 4.22
N ASN A 115 10.36 9.87 3.68
CA ASN A 115 11.29 8.90 3.10
C ASN A 115 11.80 7.88 4.13
N GLU A 116 11.94 8.31 5.37
CA GLU A 116 12.36 7.47 6.50
C GLU A 116 11.29 6.41 6.78
N ALA A 117 10.02 6.79 6.81
CA ALA A 117 8.91 5.86 6.99
C ALA A 117 8.84 4.83 5.85
N MET A 118 9.16 5.24 4.61
CA MET A 118 9.23 4.33 3.47
C MET A 118 10.41 3.37 3.58
N ALA A 119 11.56 3.82 4.07
CA ALA A 119 12.75 2.99 4.25
C ALA A 119 12.58 1.93 5.35
N GLU A 120 11.70 2.14 6.31
CA GLU A 120 11.38 1.19 7.38
C GLU A 120 10.32 0.14 6.98
N ALA A 121 9.62 0.36 5.86
CA ALA A 121 8.58 -0.56 5.40
C ALA A 121 9.17 -1.74 4.63
N ASP A 122 8.63 -2.93 4.83
CA ASP A 122 9.01 -4.15 4.13
C ASP A 122 7.83 -4.79 3.39
N VAL A 123 8.14 -5.72 2.48
CA VAL A 123 7.13 -6.43 1.67
C VAL A 123 6.15 -7.23 2.54
N GLY A 124 6.61 -7.83 3.64
CA GLY A 124 5.75 -8.59 4.55
C GLY A 124 4.66 -7.72 5.16
N GLN A 125 4.99 -6.46 5.49
CA GLN A 125 4.05 -5.47 6.04
C GLN A 125 3.04 -4.95 5.00
N TRP A 126 3.35 -5.03 3.71
CA TRP A 126 2.40 -4.67 2.66
C TRP A 126 1.41 -5.80 2.36
N MET A 127 1.75 -7.03 2.74
CA MET A 127 0.91 -8.21 2.54
C MET A 127 -0.06 -8.49 3.69
N GLN A 128 0.04 -7.76 4.78
CA GLN A 128 -0.81 -7.83 5.98
C GLN A 128 -1.93 -6.79 5.93
#